data_b637fb87c445b1b3e8dfff768b6c2309
#
_entry.id   b637fb87c445b1b3e8dfff768b6c2309
#
_cell.length_a   1.000
_cell.length_b   1.000
_cell.length_c   1.000
_cell.angle_alpha   90.00
_cell.angle_beta   90.00
_cell.angle_gamma   90.00
#
_symmetry.space_group_name_H-M   'P 1'
#
loop_
_entity.id
_entity.type
_entity.pdbx_description
1 polymer ?
#
loop_
_entity_poly.entity_id
_entity_poly.type
_entity_poly.pdbx_seq_one_letter_code
_entity_poly.pdbx_strand_id
1 'polypeptide(L)'
;IPLYHTLAAVGCVSAVPGEDFDEISVTEQVPQTAEFAVRISGDAMAPYLEDGAVAYVSRTPLREGDVGIFSVNGKVLCRQYDRDDSGTVYLFSLNRRRADGDVTLPAAEAGTLICFGRVLTGTLSNRN
;
A
#
# COMPACT_ATOMS: atom_id res chain seq x y z
N ILE A 1 -12.23 -12.04 -1.85
CA ILE A 1 -11.77 -10.71 -1.46
C ILE A 1 -11.79 -9.76 -2.66
N PRO A 2 -12.00 -8.48 -2.45
CA PRO A 2 -11.93 -7.53 -3.56
C PRO A 2 -10.50 -7.33 -4.05
N LEU A 3 -10.35 -7.24 -5.37
CA LEU A 3 -9.13 -6.79 -6.03
C LEU A 3 -9.43 -5.43 -6.65
N TYR A 4 -8.88 -4.37 -6.07
CA TYR A 4 -9.06 -3.01 -6.59
C TYR A 4 -8.18 -2.80 -7.82
N HIS A 5 -8.75 -2.20 -8.86
CA HIS A 5 -8.06 -2.00 -10.12
C HIS A 5 -7.00 -0.89 -10.05
N THR A 6 -7.17 0.05 -9.12
CA THR A 6 -6.25 1.18 -8.91
C THR A 6 -6.08 1.46 -7.43
N LEU A 7 -4.97 2.12 -7.08
CA LEU A 7 -4.76 2.58 -5.71
C LEU A 7 -5.86 3.57 -5.28
N ALA A 8 -6.27 4.46 -6.19
CA ALA A 8 -7.32 5.43 -5.89
C ALA A 8 -8.64 4.76 -5.49
N ALA A 9 -8.96 3.61 -6.09
CA ALA A 9 -10.19 2.88 -5.79
C ALA A 9 -10.24 2.38 -4.35
N VAL A 10 -9.09 2.09 -3.74
CA VAL A 10 -9.01 1.64 -2.33
C VAL A 10 -9.58 2.71 -1.40
N GLY A 11 -9.33 3.98 -1.71
CA GLY A 11 -9.82 5.09 -0.90
C GLY A 11 -11.21 5.58 -1.27
N CYS A 12 -11.86 4.95 -2.25
CA CYS A 12 -13.18 5.38 -2.72
C CYS A 12 -14.28 4.72 -1.90
N VAL A 13 -15.05 5.52 -1.16
CA VAL A 13 -16.16 5.00 -0.34
C VAL A 13 -17.34 4.48 -1.16
N SER A 14 -17.43 4.88 -2.42
CA SER A 14 -18.49 4.48 -3.33
C SER A 14 -17.96 3.63 -4.50
N ALA A 15 -16.93 2.83 -4.24
CA ALA A 15 -16.35 1.94 -5.24
C ALA A 15 -17.42 1.02 -5.84
N VAL A 16 -17.41 0.87 -7.17
CA VAL A 16 -18.42 0.14 -7.93
C VAL A 16 -17.88 -1.21 -8.35
N PRO A 17 -18.56 -2.32 -7.97
CA PRO A 17 -18.14 -3.64 -8.42
C PRO A 17 -18.10 -3.74 -9.95
N GLY A 18 -17.02 -4.34 -10.46
CA GLY A 18 -16.80 -4.48 -11.90
C GLY A 18 -16.07 -3.29 -12.52
N GLU A 19 -16.25 -2.09 -11.97
CA GLU A 19 -15.55 -0.88 -12.44
C GLU A 19 -14.29 -0.60 -11.62
N ASP A 20 -14.42 -0.57 -10.29
CA ASP A 20 -13.34 -0.20 -9.39
C ASP A 20 -12.65 -1.41 -8.77
N PHE A 21 -13.36 -2.51 -8.64
CA PHE A 21 -12.81 -3.75 -8.11
C PHE A 21 -13.56 -4.97 -8.65
N ASP A 22 -12.87 -6.11 -8.62
CA ASP A 22 -13.46 -7.41 -8.88
C ASP A 22 -13.36 -8.27 -7.63
N GLU A 23 -14.34 -9.15 -7.42
CA GLU A 23 -14.20 -10.18 -6.39
C GLU A 23 -13.34 -11.32 -6.92
N ILE A 24 -12.31 -11.69 -6.20
CA ILE A 24 -11.45 -12.80 -6.56
C ILE A 24 -11.55 -13.91 -5.51
N SER A 25 -11.38 -15.15 -5.98
CA SER A 25 -11.40 -16.31 -5.11
C SER A 25 -10.13 -16.38 -4.27
N VAL A 26 -10.28 -16.78 -3.01
CA VAL A 26 -9.14 -17.05 -2.13
C VAL A 26 -8.61 -18.44 -2.47
N THR A 27 -7.41 -18.49 -3.01
CA THR A 27 -6.71 -19.72 -3.37
C THR A 27 -5.47 -19.88 -2.49
N GLU A 28 -4.72 -20.97 -2.68
CA GLU A 28 -3.47 -21.19 -1.96
C GLU A 28 -2.43 -20.09 -2.20
N GLN A 29 -2.55 -19.39 -3.33
CA GLN A 29 -1.62 -18.32 -3.69
C GLN A 29 -1.94 -17.00 -2.98
N VAL A 30 -3.15 -16.89 -2.41
CA VAL A 30 -3.57 -15.69 -1.68
C VAL A 30 -3.23 -15.91 -0.20
N PRO A 31 -2.46 -15.00 0.43
CA PRO A 31 -2.19 -15.11 1.86
C PRO A 31 -3.49 -15.18 2.66
N GLN A 32 -3.53 -16.04 3.68
CA GLN A 32 -4.75 -16.27 4.46
C GLN A 32 -5.26 -15.03 5.18
N THR A 33 -4.35 -14.13 5.54
CA THR A 33 -4.70 -12.90 6.25
C THR A 33 -5.06 -11.74 5.34
N ALA A 34 -5.01 -11.95 4.01
CA ALA A 34 -5.37 -10.90 3.06
C ALA A 34 -6.86 -10.57 3.16
N GLU A 35 -7.15 -9.29 3.28
CA GLU A 35 -8.53 -8.80 3.35
C GLU A 35 -8.95 -8.12 2.06
N PHE A 36 -7.98 -7.63 1.31
CA PHE A 36 -8.20 -7.15 -0.05
C PHE A 36 -6.89 -7.22 -0.83
N ALA A 37 -6.99 -6.97 -2.14
CA ALA A 37 -5.84 -6.87 -3.02
C ALA A 37 -5.96 -5.59 -3.84
N VAL A 38 -4.84 -5.11 -4.34
CA VAL A 38 -4.80 -3.92 -5.17
C VAL A 38 -3.73 -4.04 -6.23
N ARG A 39 -4.06 -3.59 -7.44
CA ARG A 39 -3.11 -3.54 -8.54
C ARG A 39 -2.25 -2.29 -8.41
N ILE A 40 -0.94 -2.49 -8.42
CA ILE A 40 0.04 -1.41 -8.29
C ILE A 40 0.23 -0.73 -9.63
N SER A 41 0.30 0.59 -9.62
CA SER A 41 0.63 1.39 -10.80
C SER A 41 1.89 2.20 -10.53
N GLY A 42 2.71 2.34 -11.57
CA GLY A 42 3.97 3.05 -11.47
C GLY A 42 5.11 2.19 -10.93
N ASP A 43 6.28 2.78 -10.83
CA ASP A 43 7.52 2.08 -10.50
C ASP A 43 8.14 2.48 -9.17
N ALA A 44 7.41 3.24 -8.34
CA ALA A 44 7.94 3.75 -7.07
C ALA A 44 8.38 2.65 -6.11
N MET A 45 7.78 1.48 -6.22
CA MET A 45 8.08 0.34 -5.34
C MET A 45 8.86 -0.76 -6.05
N ALA A 46 9.27 -0.55 -7.30
CA ALA A 46 10.07 -1.53 -8.04
C ALA A 46 11.48 -1.65 -7.41
N PRO A 47 12.10 -2.83 -7.46
CA PRO A 47 11.60 -4.05 -8.08
C PRO A 47 10.73 -4.91 -7.17
N TYR A 48 10.41 -4.44 -5.96
CA TYR A 48 9.67 -5.24 -4.97
C TYR A 48 8.22 -5.43 -5.38
N LEU A 49 7.60 -4.35 -5.86
CA LEU A 49 6.27 -4.37 -6.45
C LEU A 49 6.37 -3.63 -7.78
N GLU A 50 6.31 -4.40 -8.86
CA GLU A 50 6.37 -3.85 -10.21
C GLU A 50 5.05 -3.21 -10.61
N ASP A 51 5.10 -2.36 -11.61
CA ASP A 51 3.89 -1.83 -12.26
C ASP A 51 3.02 -3.01 -12.72
N GLY A 52 1.74 -2.98 -12.37
CA GLY A 52 0.81 -4.06 -12.69
C GLY A 52 0.78 -5.22 -11.71
N ALA A 53 1.70 -5.26 -10.75
CA ALA A 53 1.70 -6.31 -9.72
C ALA A 53 0.45 -6.22 -8.84
N VAL A 54 0.04 -7.36 -8.29
CA VAL A 54 -1.04 -7.43 -7.31
C VAL A 54 -0.44 -7.49 -5.92
N ALA A 55 -0.78 -6.54 -5.07
CA ALA A 55 -0.41 -6.53 -3.67
C ALA A 55 -1.57 -7.02 -2.83
N TYR A 56 -1.31 -7.96 -1.93
CA TYR A 56 -2.29 -8.46 -0.96
C TYR A 56 -2.13 -7.68 0.33
N VAL A 57 -3.25 -7.24 0.91
CA VAL A 57 -3.25 -6.28 2.01
C VAL A 57 -4.09 -6.81 3.18
N SER A 58 -3.55 -6.64 4.38
CA SER A 58 -4.25 -6.90 5.64
C SER A 58 -4.48 -5.59 6.37
N ARG A 59 -5.62 -5.44 7.04
CA ARG A 59 -5.94 -4.23 7.82
C ARG A 59 -5.30 -4.22 9.20
N THR A 60 -4.27 -5.02 9.41
CA THR A 60 -3.51 -4.99 10.68
C THR A 60 -2.66 -3.72 10.75
N PRO A 61 -2.39 -3.22 11.98
CA PRO A 61 -1.53 -2.05 12.14
C PRO A 61 -0.13 -2.27 11.58
N LEU A 62 0.44 -1.21 11.01
CA LEU A 62 1.80 -1.24 10.50
C LEU A 62 2.83 -1.03 11.60
N ARG A 63 3.98 -1.68 11.43
CA ARG A 63 5.19 -1.43 12.20
C ARG A 63 6.20 -0.73 11.31
N GLU A 64 7.21 -0.15 11.92
CA GLU A 64 8.31 0.48 11.19
C GLU A 64 8.94 -0.52 10.21
N GLY A 65 9.15 -0.08 8.99
CA GLY A 65 9.68 -0.90 7.92
C GLY A 65 8.63 -1.63 7.09
N ASP A 66 7.38 -1.68 7.54
CA ASP A 66 6.31 -2.32 6.77
C ASP A 66 5.92 -1.47 5.57
N VAL A 67 5.49 -2.14 4.51
CA VAL A 67 4.90 -1.48 3.35
C VAL A 67 3.40 -1.41 3.55
N GLY A 68 2.83 -0.27 3.24
CA GLY A 68 1.39 -0.05 3.40
C GLY A 68 0.78 0.76 2.26
N ILE A 69 -0.54 0.82 2.30
CA ILE A 69 -1.35 1.63 1.40
C ILE A 69 -1.88 2.80 2.22
N PHE A 70 -1.61 4.02 1.76
CA PHE A 70 -1.91 5.24 2.51
C PHE A 70 -2.63 6.27 1.65
N SER A 71 -3.45 7.08 2.30
CA SER A 71 -3.95 8.31 1.69
C SER A 71 -3.24 9.52 2.30
N VAL A 72 -2.65 10.33 1.44
CA VAL A 72 -1.96 11.56 1.80
C VAL A 72 -2.52 12.67 0.93
N ASN A 73 -3.18 13.64 1.55
CA ASN A 73 -3.76 14.78 0.83
C ASN A 73 -4.64 14.35 -0.35
N GLY A 74 -5.44 13.32 -0.13
CA GLY A 74 -6.36 12.79 -1.14
C GLY A 74 -5.74 11.88 -2.19
N LYS A 75 -4.43 11.63 -2.12
CA LYS A 75 -3.73 10.74 -3.05
C LYS A 75 -3.43 9.42 -2.35
N VAL A 76 -3.77 8.30 -2.99
CA VAL A 76 -3.51 6.96 -2.44
C VAL A 76 -2.18 6.45 -2.97
N LEU A 77 -1.31 6.09 -2.05
CA LEU A 77 0.08 5.69 -2.33
C LEU A 77 0.42 4.36 -1.66
N CYS A 78 1.33 3.62 -2.29
CA CYS A 78 1.96 2.44 -1.69
C CYS A 78 3.40 2.82 -1.35
N ARG A 79 3.77 2.76 -0.08
CA ARG A 79 5.10 3.18 0.39
C ARG A 79 5.53 2.37 1.59
N GLN A 80 6.83 2.40 1.88
CA GLN A 80 7.37 1.83 3.10
C GLN A 80 7.24 2.85 4.23
N TYR A 81 6.70 2.41 5.35
CA TYR A 81 6.40 3.25 6.50
C TYR A 81 7.55 3.26 7.51
N ASP A 82 7.88 4.43 8.00
CA ASP A 82 8.75 4.60 9.15
C ASP A 82 8.31 5.81 9.97
N ARG A 83 8.70 5.83 11.23
CA ARG A 83 8.40 6.94 12.13
C ARG A 83 9.56 7.13 13.09
N ASP A 84 10.00 8.36 13.29
CA ASP A 84 11.06 8.66 14.24
C ASP A 84 10.50 8.99 15.63
N ASP A 85 11.41 9.22 16.59
CA ASP A 85 11.04 9.48 17.98
C ASP A 85 10.27 10.78 18.15
N SER A 86 10.39 11.72 17.23
CA SER A 86 9.66 12.99 17.27
C SER A 86 8.22 12.85 16.76
N GLY A 87 7.87 11.70 16.19
CA GLY A 87 6.55 11.47 15.60
C GLY A 87 6.46 11.84 14.13
N THR A 88 7.56 12.24 13.50
CA THR A 88 7.60 12.48 12.06
C THR A 88 7.44 11.15 11.32
N VAL A 89 6.54 11.11 10.35
CA VAL A 89 6.29 9.91 9.53
C VAL A 89 6.99 10.07 8.19
N TYR A 90 7.65 8.99 7.77
CA TYR A 90 8.32 8.89 6.48
C TYR A 90 7.67 7.79 5.67
N LEU A 91 7.32 8.11 4.43
CA LEU A 91 6.78 7.15 3.47
C LEU A 91 7.77 7.07 2.32
N PHE A 92 8.53 5.97 2.28
CA PHE A 92 9.63 5.82 1.34
C PHE A 92 9.23 5.02 0.10
N SER A 93 9.67 5.50 -1.07
CA SER A 93 9.72 4.68 -2.27
C SER A 93 10.84 3.65 -2.12
N LEU A 94 10.55 2.38 -2.40
CA LEU A 94 11.59 1.34 -2.36
C LEU A 94 12.49 1.42 -3.60
N ASN A 95 12.00 1.98 -4.69
CA ASN A 95 12.83 2.31 -5.84
C ASN A 95 13.56 3.62 -5.58
N ARG A 96 14.85 3.54 -5.29
CA ARG A 96 15.64 4.73 -4.91
C ARG A 96 15.92 5.66 -6.08
N ARG A 97 15.61 5.26 -7.30
CA ARG A 97 15.57 6.18 -8.45
C ARG A 97 14.34 7.09 -8.40
N ARG A 98 13.37 6.75 -7.55
CA ARG A 98 12.13 7.51 -7.33
C ARG A 98 12.09 8.10 -5.92
N ALA A 99 13.23 8.52 -5.40
CA ALA A 99 13.27 9.16 -4.07
C ALA A 99 12.46 10.45 -4.03
N ASP A 100 12.19 11.06 -5.17
CA ASP A 100 11.28 12.20 -5.28
C ASP A 100 9.83 11.84 -4.93
N GLY A 101 9.48 10.56 -4.91
CA GLY A 101 8.19 10.07 -4.46
C GLY A 101 8.10 9.84 -2.96
N ASP A 102 9.17 10.08 -2.20
CA ASP A 102 9.14 9.99 -0.75
C ASP A 102 8.27 11.10 -0.17
N VAL A 103 7.57 10.77 0.91
CA VAL A 103 6.73 11.74 1.63
C VAL A 103 7.21 11.84 3.06
N THR A 104 7.33 13.05 3.56
CA THR A 104 7.66 13.33 4.97
C THR A 104 6.52 14.11 5.58
N LEU A 105 5.96 13.58 6.68
CA LEU A 105 4.87 14.21 7.40
C LEU A 105 5.38 14.56 8.80
N PRO A 106 5.59 15.86 9.10
CA PRO A 106 5.92 16.29 10.46
C PRO A 106 4.87 15.79 11.46
N ALA A 107 5.25 15.62 12.71
CA ALA A 107 4.37 15.09 13.76
C ALA A 107 3.01 15.80 13.80
N ALA A 108 3.00 17.12 13.57
CA ALA A 108 1.77 17.90 13.58
C ALA A 108 0.80 17.53 12.45
N GLU A 109 1.32 16.94 11.36
CA GLU A 109 0.54 16.55 10.19
C GLU A 109 0.32 15.04 10.11
N ALA A 110 1.03 14.26 10.93
CA ALA A 110 0.98 12.80 10.87
C ALA A 110 -0.42 12.26 11.14
N GLY A 111 -1.22 12.98 11.91
CA GLY A 111 -2.61 12.60 12.20
C GLY A 111 -3.55 12.66 10.99
N THR A 112 -3.15 13.33 9.92
CA THR A 112 -3.95 13.40 8.69
C THR A 112 -3.73 12.21 7.76
N LEU A 113 -2.72 11.38 8.06
CA LEU A 113 -2.43 10.18 7.30
C LEU A 113 -3.51 9.14 7.54
N ILE A 114 -4.03 8.57 6.46
CA ILE A 114 -4.96 7.44 6.53
C ILE A 114 -4.21 6.21 6.05
N CYS A 115 -4.20 5.16 6.87
CA CYS A 115 -3.62 3.88 6.50
C CYS A 115 -4.75 2.90 6.19
N PHE A 116 -4.74 2.34 4.98
CA PHE A 116 -5.74 1.35 4.56
C PHE A 116 -5.33 -0.08 4.91
N GLY A 117 -4.05 -0.30 5.11
CA GLY A 117 -3.57 -1.60 5.50
C GLY A 117 -2.10 -1.83 5.18
N ARG A 118 -1.63 -2.99 5.61
CA ARG A 118 -0.25 -3.45 5.44
C ARG A 118 -0.17 -4.41 4.26
N VAL A 119 0.77 -4.15 3.35
CA VAL A 119 1.10 -5.10 2.28
C VAL A 119 1.75 -6.31 2.91
N LEU A 120 1.23 -7.49 2.59
CA LEU A 120 1.72 -8.73 3.18
C LEU A 120 3.10 -9.09 2.63
N THR A 121 4.01 -9.43 3.54
CA THR A 121 5.40 -9.69 3.20
C THR A 121 5.60 -10.86 2.26
N GLY A 122 4.63 -11.78 2.21
CA GLY A 122 4.65 -12.86 1.23
C GLY A 122 4.74 -12.36 -0.21
N THR A 123 4.20 -11.17 -0.49
CA THR A 123 4.31 -10.52 -1.79
C THR A 123 5.76 -10.15 -2.10
N LEU A 124 6.53 -9.77 -1.08
CA LEU A 124 7.92 -9.35 -1.23
C LEU A 124 8.92 -10.48 -1.02
N SER A 125 8.57 -11.46 -0.19
CA SER A 125 9.49 -12.50 0.25
C SER A 125 9.93 -13.45 -0.87
N ASN A 126 9.18 -13.52 -1.95
CA ASN A 126 9.49 -14.36 -3.10
C ASN A 126 10.77 -13.94 -3.84
N ARG A 127 11.31 -12.81 -3.45
CA ARG A 127 12.55 -12.29 -4.04
C ARG A 127 13.81 -12.94 -3.51
N ASN A 128 13.72 -13.56 -2.41
CA ASN A 128 14.90 -14.09 -1.72
C ASN A 128 15.55 -15.24 -2.46
#